data_ce0fad72a8c46bcf72473d798edf0240
#
_entry.id   ce0fad72a8c46bcf72473d798edf0240
#
_cell.length_a   1.000
_cell.length_b   1.000
_cell.length_c   1.000
_cell.angle_alpha   90.00
_cell.angle_beta   90.00
_cell.angle_gamma   90.00
#
_symmetry.space_group_name_H-M   'P 1'
#
loop_
_entity.id
_entity.type
_entity.pdbx_description
1 polymer ?
#
loop_
_entity_poly.entity_id
_entity_poly.type
_entity_poly.pdbx_seq_one_letter_code
_entity_poly.pdbx_strand_id
1 'polypeptide(L)'
;LFDKVKRYLASKSPLARLLPNQTYMSWIPRDKKHKSVLPKNPTVRQLRNFSRDPIVRKAITIVQDALARQPYTIEVIGGRGKRVREIAAIQNCIEHPNLVDSRSSFTKRLLDDAMVLDAMCAEVAKARSAKHPVYLYPVDGSTIQMVVPYDYTDDNAARYMQQQSDGMKYFTAKDIAYMQRSYFTYQPYGLSPIMMAYQYVKFYLDSIEQANDKATNATAEFLISLGEGVTSEQREKFIEYMKNEIEGTGRIPVVAGSKSVETKQIKAINSDGLYLQWLEKLTQIVGVAFGIPPEKLGLVIANDRSTGEDQENAMLQELIKPYAAMMEDLYNNYVIANMGLGGVLKFRYIFEDSENQKSIKSKRVVDEYYKGVLTENEVRRIMGYEESTSDYANMTYPEKTANINVDLGIAGGFNGNGGIKDTTDTEGGDSNEKDKD
;
A
#
# COMPACT_ATOMS: atom_id res chain seq x y z
N LEU A 1 25.53 19.80 -36.12
CA LEU A 1 24.17 19.68 -36.69
C LEU A 1 23.30 18.75 -35.84
N PHE A 2 23.85 17.59 -35.45
CA PHE A 2 23.16 16.58 -34.60
C PHE A 2 22.74 17.13 -33.24
N ASP A 3 23.56 17.94 -32.58
CA ASP A 3 23.22 18.56 -31.29
C ASP A 3 22.14 19.61 -31.38
N LYS A 4 22.07 20.36 -32.48
CA LYS A 4 20.98 21.31 -32.74
C LYS A 4 19.65 20.56 -33.00
N VAL A 5 19.71 19.43 -33.71
CA VAL A 5 18.52 18.59 -33.95
C VAL A 5 18.07 17.89 -32.65
N LYS A 6 18.99 17.38 -31.84
CA LYS A 6 18.67 16.83 -30.50
C LYS A 6 18.02 17.89 -29.59
N ARG A 7 18.56 19.10 -29.51
CA ARG A 7 17.98 20.20 -28.74
C ARG A 7 16.61 20.63 -29.29
N TYR A 8 16.45 20.66 -30.61
CA TYR A 8 15.18 21.00 -31.24
C TYR A 8 14.11 19.92 -30.99
N LEU A 9 14.46 18.64 -31.10
CA LEU A 9 13.55 17.54 -30.79
C LEU A 9 13.24 17.47 -29.28
N ALA A 10 14.21 17.70 -28.42
CA ALA A 10 14.00 17.79 -26.97
C ALA A 10 13.10 18.98 -26.60
N SER A 11 13.23 20.13 -27.26
CA SER A 11 12.39 21.30 -27.00
C SER A 11 10.95 21.16 -27.50
N LYS A 12 10.71 20.30 -28.47
CA LYS A 12 9.37 19.96 -28.99
C LYS A 12 8.75 18.70 -28.39
N SER A 13 9.53 17.92 -27.66
CA SER A 13 9.01 16.81 -26.89
C SER A 13 7.99 17.35 -25.86
N PRO A 14 6.79 16.77 -25.76
CA PRO A 14 5.86 17.11 -24.70
C PRO A 14 6.47 16.93 -23.30
N LEU A 15 7.54 16.14 -23.17
CA LEU A 15 8.34 15.94 -21.95
C LEU A 15 9.19 17.15 -21.56
N ALA A 16 9.69 17.95 -22.52
CA ALA A 16 10.47 19.15 -22.23
C ALA A 16 9.65 20.25 -21.53
N ARG A 17 8.34 20.07 -21.43
CA ARG A 17 7.40 20.97 -20.74
C ARG A 17 6.93 20.45 -19.37
N LEU A 18 7.44 19.31 -18.92
CA LEU A 18 7.15 18.78 -17.59
C LEU A 18 7.96 19.55 -16.54
N LEU A 19 7.48 20.72 -16.19
CA LEU A 19 7.93 21.41 -14.98
C LEU A 19 7.53 20.60 -13.74
N PRO A 20 8.28 20.69 -12.62
CA PRO A 20 8.03 19.91 -11.39
C PRO A 20 6.62 20.02 -10.80
N ASN A 21 5.84 20.97 -11.26
CA ASN A 21 4.44 21.20 -10.85
C ASN A 21 3.41 20.70 -11.86
N GLN A 22 3.82 19.97 -12.89
CA GLN A 22 2.89 19.49 -13.91
C GLN A 22 2.37 18.09 -13.60
N THR A 23 1.19 17.83 -14.10
CA THR A 23 0.39 16.64 -13.94
C THR A 23 1.11 15.40 -14.47
N TYR A 24 1.18 14.32 -13.67
CA TYR A 24 1.77 13.04 -14.09
C TYR A 24 1.15 12.43 -15.36
N MET A 25 -0.04 12.81 -15.74
CA MET A 25 -0.77 12.27 -16.89
C MET A 25 -0.87 13.22 -18.09
N SER A 26 0.05 14.14 -18.27
CA SER A 26 0.07 15.05 -19.44
C SER A 26 0.42 14.35 -20.79
N TRP A 27 0.67 13.04 -20.74
CA TRP A 27 1.02 12.20 -21.88
C TRP A 27 -0.15 11.72 -22.72
N ILE A 28 -1.36 11.71 -22.18
CA ILE A 28 -2.53 11.30 -22.96
C ILE A 28 -2.78 12.39 -23.99
N PRO A 29 -2.69 12.08 -25.30
CA PRO A 29 -2.99 13.06 -26.35
C PRO A 29 -4.39 13.59 -26.12
N ARG A 30 -4.51 14.88 -25.82
CA ARG A 30 -5.82 15.53 -25.75
C ARG A 30 -6.36 15.63 -27.16
N ASP A 31 -7.38 14.87 -27.46
CA ASP A 31 -8.13 15.09 -28.67
C ASP A 31 -8.78 16.47 -28.58
N LYS A 32 -8.29 17.41 -29.41
CA LYS A 32 -8.75 18.80 -29.41
C LYS A 32 -10.20 18.95 -29.89
N LYS A 33 -10.79 17.90 -30.48
CA LYS A 33 -12.13 17.93 -31.07
C LYS A 33 -13.25 17.56 -30.09
N HIS A 34 -12.95 16.86 -29.03
CA HIS A 34 -13.95 16.50 -28.02
C HIS A 34 -13.62 17.23 -26.71
N LYS A 35 -14.58 17.99 -26.18
CA LYS A 35 -14.55 18.42 -24.78
C LYS A 35 -14.65 17.15 -23.91
N SER A 36 -13.53 16.47 -23.73
CA SER A 36 -13.46 15.32 -22.89
C SER A 36 -13.80 15.74 -21.46
N VAL A 37 -14.85 15.14 -20.94
CA VAL A 37 -15.22 15.22 -19.52
C VAL A 37 -14.28 14.35 -18.67
N LEU A 38 -13.12 13.99 -19.23
CA LEU A 38 -12.10 13.30 -18.45
C LEU A 38 -11.70 14.22 -17.29
N PRO A 39 -11.67 13.68 -16.06
CA PRO A 39 -11.26 14.44 -14.90
C PRO A 39 -9.88 15.03 -15.16
N LYS A 40 -9.71 16.29 -14.81
CA LYS A 40 -8.41 16.95 -14.86
C LYS A 40 -7.44 16.09 -14.04
N ASN A 41 -6.36 15.66 -14.65
CA ASN A 41 -5.33 14.89 -13.97
C ASN A 41 -4.86 15.64 -12.72
N PRO A 42 -4.73 14.97 -11.56
CA PRO A 42 -4.30 15.62 -10.35
C PRO A 42 -2.87 16.15 -10.48
N THR A 43 -2.62 17.34 -9.96
CA THR A 43 -1.27 17.87 -9.81
C THR A 43 -0.58 17.21 -8.60
N VAL A 44 0.76 17.21 -8.57
CA VAL A 44 1.54 16.76 -7.39
C VAL A 44 1.05 17.43 -6.11
N ARG A 45 0.77 18.74 -6.15
CA ARG A 45 0.23 19.49 -5.02
C ARG A 45 -1.12 18.94 -4.55
N GLN A 46 -2.01 18.62 -5.47
CA GLN A 46 -3.31 18.03 -5.13
C GLN A 46 -3.15 16.64 -4.51
N LEU A 47 -2.29 15.78 -5.10
CA LEU A 47 -2.01 14.46 -4.54
C LEU A 47 -1.46 14.54 -3.11
N ARG A 48 -0.52 15.45 -2.85
CA ARG A 48 0.02 15.69 -1.51
C ARG A 48 -1.01 16.28 -0.54
N ASN A 49 -1.89 17.13 -1.01
CA ASN A 49 -3.00 17.63 -0.18
C ASN A 49 -3.95 16.49 0.19
N PHE A 50 -4.31 15.62 -0.76
CA PHE A 50 -5.14 14.45 -0.48
C PHE A 50 -4.47 13.45 0.47
N SER A 51 -3.16 13.30 0.39
CA SER A 51 -2.41 12.44 1.31
C SER A 51 -2.47 12.90 2.78
N ARG A 52 -2.94 14.12 3.05
CA ARG A 52 -3.12 14.66 4.41
C ARG A 52 -4.51 14.37 4.97
N ASP A 53 -5.46 13.92 4.15
CA ASP A 53 -6.75 13.48 4.65
C ASP A 53 -6.58 12.35 5.68
N PRO A 54 -7.32 12.37 6.80
CA PRO A 54 -7.12 11.41 7.89
C PRO A 54 -7.22 9.96 7.47
N ILE A 55 -8.16 9.60 6.58
CA ILE A 55 -8.37 8.22 6.12
C ILE A 55 -7.23 7.80 5.19
N VAL A 56 -6.90 8.66 4.23
CA VAL A 56 -5.79 8.43 3.29
C VAL A 56 -4.46 8.36 4.04
N ARG A 57 -4.22 9.28 4.99
CA ARG A 57 -3.01 9.27 5.81
C ARG A 57 -2.93 8.02 6.68
N LYS A 58 -4.04 7.55 7.23
CA LYS A 58 -4.10 6.28 7.96
C LYS A 58 -3.67 5.12 7.08
N ALA A 59 -4.19 5.05 5.85
CA ALA A 59 -3.83 4.01 4.88
C ALA A 59 -2.31 4.00 4.60
N ILE A 60 -1.73 5.17 4.33
CA ILE A 60 -0.29 5.31 4.10
C ILE A 60 0.50 4.87 5.35
N THR A 61 0.09 5.33 6.53
CA THR A 61 0.80 5.06 7.79
C THR A 61 0.81 3.57 8.14
N ILE A 62 -0.25 2.83 7.83
CA ILE A 62 -0.30 1.37 8.04
C ILE A 62 0.86 0.68 7.31
N VAL A 63 1.08 1.01 6.04
CA VAL A 63 2.17 0.42 5.24
C VAL A 63 3.54 0.88 5.74
N GLN A 64 3.67 2.18 6.04
CA GLN A 64 4.91 2.75 6.57
C GLN A 64 5.32 2.08 7.89
N ASP A 65 4.39 1.94 8.83
CA ASP A 65 4.67 1.35 10.13
C ASP A 65 4.93 -0.16 10.05
N ALA A 66 4.24 -0.87 9.17
CA ALA A 66 4.47 -2.28 8.93
C ALA A 66 5.91 -2.54 8.46
N LEU A 67 6.38 -1.81 7.43
CA LEU A 67 7.70 -2.04 6.86
C LEU A 67 8.85 -1.41 7.67
N ALA A 68 8.60 -0.28 8.33
CA ALA A 68 9.62 0.36 9.18
C ALA A 68 10.03 -0.52 10.38
N ARG A 69 9.14 -1.38 10.86
CA ARG A 69 9.38 -2.30 11.99
C ARG A 69 9.73 -3.72 11.55
N GLN A 70 9.54 -4.03 10.26
CA GLN A 70 9.71 -5.40 9.75
C GLN A 70 11.15 -5.88 9.98
N PRO A 71 11.37 -7.03 10.61
CA PRO A 71 12.69 -7.63 10.72
C PRO A 71 13.23 -8.05 9.36
N TYR A 72 14.55 -8.07 9.24
CA TYR A 72 15.23 -8.47 8.02
C TYR A 72 16.45 -9.35 8.29
N THR A 73 16.94 -10.00 7.27
CA THR A 73 18.17 -10.78 7.28
C THR A 73 19.03 -10.43 6.07
N ILE A 74 20.33 -10.69 6.18
CA ILE A 74 21.26 -10.65 5.06
C ILE A 74 21.79 -12.08 4.87
N GLU A 75 21.32 -12.72 3.84
CA GLU A 75 21.60 -14.11 3.50
C GLU A 75 22.86 -14.22 2.64
N VAL A 76 23.67 -15.25 2.91
CA VAL A 76 24.79 -15.63 2.04
C VAL A 76 24.24 -16.59 0.98
N ILE A 77 24.10 -16.11 -0.26
CA ILE A 77 23.58 -16.91 -1.39
C ILE A 77 24.69 -17.51 -2.26
N GLY A 78 25.91 -17.01 -2.15
CA GLY A 78 27.05 -17.48 -2.92
C GLY A 78 28.38 -17.30 -2.21
N GLY A 79 29.38 -18.07 -2.63
CA GLY A 79 30.73 -18.00 -2.06
C GLY A 79 30.93 -18.85 -0.80
N ARG A 80 32.18 -18.95 -0.36
CA ARG A 80 32.57 -19.69 0.86
C ARG A 80 32.92 -18.70 1.98
N GLY A 81 32.47 -18.96 3.21
CA GLY A 81 32.84 -18.21 4.43
C GLY A 81 31.71 -17.32 4.99
N LYS A 82 31.86 -16.94 6.26
CA LYS A 82 30.80 -16.24 7.05
C LYS A 82 30.69 -14.74 6.81
N ARG A 83 31.38 -14.13 5.89
CA ARG A 83 31.27 -12.71 5.44
C ARG A 83 30.86 -11.68 6.53
N VAL A 84 31.28 -11.88 7.78
CA VAL A 84 30.80 -11.12 8.95
C VAL A 84 31.05 -9.62 8.83
N ARG A 85 32.22 -9.23 8.28
CA ARG A 85 32.60 -7.81 8.13
C ARG A 85 31.75 -7.12 7.07
N GLU A 86 31.49 -7.80 5.95
CA GLU A 86 30.69 -7.30 4.85
C GLU A 86 29.22 -7.17 5.27
N ILE A 87 28.68 -8.18 5.97
CA ILE A 87 27.32 -8.15 6.54
C ILE A 87 27.19 -6.96 7.52
N ALA A 88 28.14 -6.77 8.42
CA ALA A 88 28.13 -5.65 9.37
C ALA A 88 28.17 -4.29 8.67
N ALA A 89 28.94 -4.13 7.59
CA ALA A 89 28.97 -2.91 6.79
C ALA A 89 27.63 -2.64 6.08
N ILE A 90 27.00 -3.68 5.52
CA ILE A 90 25.66 -3.57 4.91
C ILE A 90 24.62 -3.20 5.95
N GLN A 91 24.63 -3.87 7.12
CA GLN A 91 23.72 -3.54 8.21
C GLN A 91 23.87 -2.09 8.65
N ASN A 92 25.09 -1.59 8.74
CA ASN A 92 25.33 -0.19 9.08
C ASN A 92 24.77 0.78 8.02
N CYS A 93 24.89 0.48 6.73
CA CYS A 93 24.29 1.28 5.66
C CYS A 93 22.76 1.25 5.67
N ILE A 94 22.15 0.17 6.16
CA ILE A 94 20.69 0.03 6.25
C ILE A 94 20.14 0.73 7.48
N GLU A 95 20.78 0.51 8.65
CA GLU A 95 20.31 1.11 9.90
C GLU A 95 20.55 2.63 9.95
N HIS A 96 21.60 3.10 9.28
CA HIS A 96 21.98 4.51 9.18
C HIS A 96 22.17 4.89 7.70
N PRO A 97 21.10 4.98 6.90
CA PRO A 97 21.21 5.20 5.45
C PRO A 97 21.92 6.51 5.10
N ASN A 98 21.85 7.50 5.97
CA ASN A 98 22.58 8.77 5.90
C ASN A 98 22.86 9.34 7.30
N LEU A 99 23.42 10.54 7.37
CA LEU A 99 23.83 11.17 8.63
C LEU A 99 22.65 11.63 9.51
N VAL A 100 21.44 11.66 8.97
CA VAL A 100 20.24 12.22 9.64
C VAL A 100 19.18 11.16 9.89
N ASP A 101 18.97 10.27 8.94
CA ASP A 101 17.88 9.31 8.99
C ASP A 101 18.30 7.98 9.62
N SER A 102 17.42 7.42 10.44
CA SER A 102 17.42 6.01 10.79
C SER A 102 16.75 5.18 9.68
N ARG A 103 16.91 3.86 9.70
CA ARG A 103 16.19 2.93 8.80
C ARG A 103 14.70 3.22 8.78
N SER A 104 14.10 3.43 9.95
CA SER A 104 12.65 3.68 10.06
C SER A 104 12.25 4.99 9.41
N SER A 105 12.91 6.10 9.68
CA SER A 105 12.55 7.40 9.09
C SER A 105 12.78 7.43 7.59
N PHE A 106 13.87 6.83 7.12
CA PHE A 106 14.18 6.69 5.70
C PHE A 106 13.11 5.87 4.96
N THR A 107 12.78 4.68 5.48
CA THR A 107 11.73 3.82 4.91
C THR A 107 10.39 4.56 4.81
N LYS A 108 9.99 5.27 5.87
CA LYS A 108 8.74 6.04 5.89
C LYS A 108 8.70 7.14 4.84
N ARG A 109 9.82 7.87 4.64
CA ARG A 109 9.91 8.92 3.62
C ARG A 109 9.78 8.35 2.21
N LEU A 110 10.49 7.27 1.91
CA LEU A 110 10.42 6.63 0.60
C LEU A 110 9.03 6.05 0.30
N LEU A 111 8.41 5.42 1.29
CA LEU A 111 7.06 4.87 1.14
C LEU A 111 5.99 5.95 1.02
N ASP A 112 6.18 7.12 1.61
CA ASP A 112 5.28 8.26 1.41
C ASP A 112 5.22 8.62 -0.09
N ASP A 113 6.36 8.86 -0.70
CA ASP A 113 6.43 9.18 -2.12
C ASP A 113 6.00 8.00 -3.02
N ALA A 114 6.30 6.76 -2.64
CA ALA A 114 5.81 5.59 -3.36
C ALA A 114 4.28 5.51 -3.39
N MET A 115 3.61 5.77 -2.26
CA MET A 115 2.15 5.68 -2.18
C MET A 115 1.43 6.92 -2.72
N VAL A 116 2.06 8.08 -2.63
CA VAL A 116 1.47 9.35 -3.11
C VAL A 116 1.71 9.56 -4.60
N LEU A 117 2.90 9.20 -5.10
CA LEU A 117 3.38 9.57 -6.44
C LEU A 117 3.75 8.35 -7.31
N ASP A 118 3.86 7.15 -6.72
CA ASP A 118 4.51 5.98 -7.30
C ASP A 118 5.96 6.27 -7.77
N ALA A 119 6.69 7.03 -6.96
CA ALA A 119 8.02 7.52 -7.25
C ALA A 119 8.93 7.44 -6.02
N MET A 120 9.29 6.22 -5.62
CA MET A 120 10.26 6.00 -4.54
C MET A 120 11.65 6.36 -5.04
N CYS A 121 12.26 7.41 -4.49
CA CYS A 121 13.50 7.95 -5.01
C CYS A 121 14.55 8.19 -3.93
N ALA A 122 15.79 7.73 -4.18
CA ALA A 122 16.94 8.00 -3.32
C ALA A 122 18.19 8.29 -4.16
N GLU A 123 18.96 9.29 -3.77
CA GLU A 123 20.31 9.53 -4.30
C GLU A 123 21.29 8.57 -3.63
N VAL A 124 22.15 7.97 -4.42
CA VAL A 124 23.13 6.95 -4.01
C VAL A 124 24.52 7.59 -4.01
N ALA A 125 25.08 7.81 -2.83
CA ALA A 125 26.40 8.38 -2.68
C ALA A 125 27.40 7.33 -2.19
N LYS A 126 28.49 7.12 -2.95
CA LYS A 126 29.57 6.19 -2.58
C LYS A 126 30.58 6.87 -1.68
N ALA A 127 30.96 6.20 -0.63
CA ALA A 127 31.98 6.65 0.30
C ALA A 127 33.20 5.74 0.31
N ARG A 128 34.38 6.30 0.64
CA ARG A 128 35.62 5.51 0.76
C ARG A 128 35.73 4.76 2.11
N SER A 129 34.70 4.80 2.92
CA SER A 129 34.67 4.15 4.24
C SER A 129 34.34 2.66 4.12
N ALA A 130 35.23 1.78 4.61
CA ALA A 130 34.95 0.34 4.63
C ALA A 130 33.80 -0.05 5.58
N LYS A 131 33.48 0.81 6.57
CA LYS A 131 32.39 0.57 7.52
C LYS A 131 31.04 1.10 7.01
N HIS A 132 31.06 2.07 6.12
CA HIS A 132 29.87 2.71 5.56
C HIS A 132 30.15 3.12 4.09
N PRO A 133 30.17 2.15 3.18
CA PRO A 133 30.58 2.39 1.80
C PRO A 133 29.55 3.10 0.93
N VAL A 134 28.28 3.08 1.32
CA VAL A 134 27.15 3.68 0.56
C VAL A 134 26.24 4.46 1.48
N TYR A 135 25.91 5.68 1.09
CA TYR A 135 24.88 6.50 1.70
C TYR A 135 23.68 6.63 0.76
N LEU A 136 22.48 6.62 1.34
CA LEU A 136 21.21 6.81 0.62
C LEU A 136 20.52 8.05 1.17
N TYR A 137 20.25 9.02 0.31
CA TYR A 137 19.53 10.24 0.66
C TYR A 137 18.15 10.22 0.01
N PRO A 138 17.04 10.34 0.76
CA PRO A 138 15.73 10.39 0.18
C PRO A 138 15.58 11.68 -0.63
N VAL A 139 15.12 11.54 -1.87
CA VAL A 139 14.87 12.64 -2.80
C VAL A 139 13.38 12.69 -3.10
N ASP A 140 12.82 13.89 -3.17
CA ASP A 140 11.45 14.08 -3.62
C ASP A 140 11.27 13.54 -5.04
N GLY A 141 10.55 12.42 -5.17
CA GLY A 141 10.33 11.74 -6.45
C GLY A 141 9.64 12.62 -7.50
N SER A 142 8.87 13.64 -7.07
CA SER A 142 8.23 14.60 -7.99
C SER A 142 9.21 15.53 -8.69
N THR A 143 10.42 15.69 -8.16
CA THR A 143 11.44 16.56 -8.74
C THR A 143 12.31 15.87 -9.78
N ILE A 144 12.24 14.53 -9.80
CA ILE A 144 13.03 13.71 -10.72
C ILE A 144 12.25 13.47 -12.01
N GLN A 145 12.85 13.83 -13.13
CA GLN A 145 12.31 13.64 -14.47
C GLN A 145 13.13 12.59 -15.21
N MET A 146 12.46 11.76 -16.01
CA MET A 146 13.13 10.77 -16.84
C MET A 146 13.58 11.39 -18.16
N VAL A 147 14.81 11.08 -18.57
CA VAL A 147 15.35 11.49 -19.86
C VAL A 147 14.84 10.55 -20.94
N VAL A 148 14.23 11.12 -21.99
CA VAL A 148 13.72 10.36 -23.14
C VAL A 148 14.17 11.06 -24.42
N PRO A 149 14.73 10.33 -25.42
CA PRO A 149 15.02 8.90 -25.40
C PRO A 149 16.21 8.56 -24.49
N TYR A 150 16.18 7.36 -23.92
CA TYR A 150 17.26 6.83 -23.08
C TYR A 150 18.10 5.84 -23.88
N ASP A 151 19.42 5.96 -23.80
CA ASP A 151 20.34 5.00 -24.38
C ASP A 151 20.60 3.84 -23.39
N TYR A 152 20.00 2.70 -23.67
CA TYR A 152 20.15 1.49 -22.85
C TYR A 152 21.51 0.79 -23.03
N THR A 153 22.31 1.22 -24.00
CA THR A 153 23.61 0.59 -24.30
C THR A 153 24.77 1.31 -23.61
N ASP A 154 24.55 2.52 -23.10
CA ASP A 154 25.56 3.30 -22.37
C ASP A 154 25.22 3.41 -20.89
N ASP A 155 25.98 2.74 -20.07
CA ASP A 155 25.85 2.75 -18.60
C ASP A 155 26.05 4.13 -17.95
N ASN A 156 26.68 5.07 -18.66
CA ASN A 156 26.91 6.45 -18.21
C ASN A 156 25.94 7.44 -18.83
N ALA A 157 24.99 6.96 -19.65
CA ALA A 157 23.96 7.83 -20.19
C ALA A 157 23.12 8.43 -19.07
N ALA A 158 22.75 9.71 -19.23
CA ALA A 158 21.85 10.37 -18.29
C ALA A 158 20.46 9.72 -18.35
N ARG A 159 20.05 9.10 -17.27
CA ARG A 159 18.72 8.49 -17.13
C ARG A 159 17.71 9.42 -16.51
N TYR A 160 18.16 10.24 -15.57
CA TYR A 160 17.33 11.14 -14.80
C TYR A 160 17.85 12.56 -14.88
N MET A 161 16.95 13.54 -14.71
CA MET A 161 17.29 14.93 -14.59
C MET A 161 16.46 15.57 -13.48
N GLN A 162 17.04 16.56 -12.81
CA GLN A 162 16.39 17.34 -11.77
C GLN A 162 16.64 18.83 -11.99
N GLN A 163 15.58 19.64 -11.93
CA GLN A 163 15.71 21.08 -11.92
C GLN A 163 16.17 21.54 -10.54
N GLN A 164 17.34 22.16 -10.48
CA GLN A 164 17.87 22.79 -9.27
C GLN A 164 17.95 24.31 -9.45
N SER A 165 18.28 25.04 -8.39
CA SER A 165 18.38 26.50 -8.42
C SER A 165 19.46 27.02 -9.39
N ASP A 166 20.51 26.24 -9.59
CA ASP A 166 21.67 26.52 -10.44
C ASP A 166 21.55 25.92 -11.85
N GLY A 167 20.45 25.23 -12.17
CA GLY A 167 20.20 24.66 -13.49
C GLY A 167 19.70 23.22 -13.46
N MET A 168 19.84 22.55 -14.60
CA MET A 168 19.46 21.14 -14.74
C MET A 168 20.62 20.23 -14.38
N LYS A 169 20.45 19.39 -13.37
CA LYS A 169 21.39 18.35 -13.00
C LYS A 169 20.97 17.01 -13.62
N TYR A 170 21.90 16.30 -14.22
CA TYR A 170 21.69 15.00 -14.86
C TYR A 170 22.33 13.91 -14.03
N PHE A 171 21.65 12.77 -13.94
CA PHE A 171 22.07 11.62 -13.17
C PHE A 171 22.01 10.35 -14.01
N THR A 172 22.93 9.45 -13.78
CA THR A 172 22.89 8.10 -14.35
C THR A 172 21.94 7.20 -13.57
N ALA A 173 21.65 6.02 -14.09
CA ALA A 173 20.88 5.00 -13.39
C ALA A 173 21.57 4.47 -12.10
N LYS A 174 22.88 4.74 -11.94
CA LYS A 174 23.66 4.32 -10.77
C LYS A 174 23.63 5.37 -9.64
N ASP A 175 23.33 6.64 -9.98
CA ASP A 175 23.33 7.75 -9.01
C ASP A 175 21.98 7.93 -8.32
N ILE A 176 20.88 7.54 -8.99
CA ILE A 176 19.52 7.65 -8.48
C ILE A 176 18.84 6.29 -8.52
N ALA A 177 18.44 5.82 -7.36
CA ALA A 177 17.50 4.71 -7.22
C ALA A 177 16.07 5.26 -7.39
N TYR A 178 15.48 5.09 -8.57
CA TYR A 178 14.11 5.48 -8.87
C TYR A 178 13.27 4.22 -9.07
N MET A 179 12.32 4.00 -8.20
CA MET A 179 11.53 2.76 -8.17
C MET A 179 10.04 3.07 -8.16
N GLN A 180 9.29 2.25 -8.87
CA GLN A 180 7.84 2.34 -9.03
C GLN A 180 7.21 1.00 -8.68
N ARG A 181 5.95 1.01 -8.28
CA ARG A 181 5.15 -0.20 -8.15
C ARG A 181 4.47 -0.57 -9.47
N SER A 182 4.00 0.45 -10.19
CA SER A 182 3.25 0.28 -11.44
C SER A 182 4.12 0.66 -12.62
N TYR A 183 4.53 -0.32 -13.42
CA TYR A 183 5.32 -0.10 -14.62
C TYR A 183 4.46 -0.20 -15.87
N PHE A 184 4.59 0.79 -16.77
CA PHE A 184 3.88 0.84 -18.04
C PHE A 184 4.86 0.91 -19.19
N THR A 185 4.53 0.26 -20.31
CA THR A 185 5.36 0.30 -21.53
C THR A 185 5.21 1.62 -22.30
N TYR A 186 4.08 2.29 -22.14
CA TYR A 186 3.71 3.48 -22.90
C TYR A 186 3.98 4.80 -22.17
N GLN A 187 4.29 4.75 -20.88
CA GLN A 187 4.64 5.93 -20.07
C GLN A 187 5.73 5.61 -19.05
N PRO A 188 6.65 6.57 -18.78
CA PRO A 188 7.77 6.35 -17.88
C PRO A 188 7.41 6.46 -16.40
N TYR A 189 6.27 7.06 -16.07
CA TYR A 189 5.83 7.29 -14.69
C TYR A 189 4.76 6.28 -14.27
N GLY A 190 4.79 5.89 -13.00
CA GLY A 190 3.86 4.96 -12.41
C GLY A 190 2.48 5.55 -12.09
N LEU A 191 1.64 4.76 -11.48
CA LEU A 191 0.30 5.11 -11.05
C LEU A 191 0.13 4.81 -9.57
N SER A 192 0.14 5.84 -8.75
CA SER A 192 0.01 5.68 -7.29
C SER A 192 -1.40 5.28 -6.85
N PRO A 193 -1.56 4.65 -5.67
CA PRO A 193 -2.87 4.38 -5.08
C PRO A 193 -3.75 5.63 -4.97
N ILE A 194 -3.16 6.78 -4.60
CA ILE A 194 -3.90 8.07 -4.55
C ILE A 194 -4.39 8.49 -5.92
N MET A 195 -3.58 8.32 -6.96
CA MET A 195 -4.00 8.65 -8.33
C MET A 195 -5.15 7.77 -8.80
N MET A 196 -5.12 6.48 -8.46
CA MET A 196 -6.23 5.55 -8.74
C MET A 196 -7.50 5.96 -8.01
N ALA A 197 -7.37 6.38 -6.75
CA ALA A 197 -8.48 6.81 -5.92
C ALA A 197 -8.90 8.28 -6.12
N TYR A 198 -8.21 9.04 -6.98
CA TYR A 198 -8.34 10.50 -7.08
C TYR A 198 -9.78 11.00 -7.13
N GLN A 199 -10.60 10.43 -7.98
CA GLN A 199 -12.00 10.83 -8.12
C GLN A 199 -12.80 10.55 -6.84
N TYR A 200 -12.59 9.38 -6.25
CA TYR A 200 -13.29 8.95 -5.04
C TYR A 200 -12.86 9.76 -3.82
N VAL A 201 -11.55 10.02 -3.68
CA VAL A 201 -11.03 10.89 -2.61
C VAL A 201 -11.56 12.31 -2.76
N LYS A 202 -11.64 12.82 -3.99
CA LYS A 202 -12.24 14.13 -4.25
C LYS A 202 -13.72 14.15 -3.88
N PHE A 203 -14.51 13.18 -4.31
CA PHE A 203 -15.91 13.07 -3.91
C PHE A 203 -16.11 12.96 -2.40
N TYR A 204 -15.22 12.24 -1.73
CA TYR A 204 -15.22 12.13 -0.28
C TYR A 204 -15.00 13.50 0.39
N LEU A 205 -13.98 14.25 -0.03
CA LEU A 205 -13.68 15.57 0.50
C LEU A 205 -14.81 16.59 0.19
N ASP A 206 -15.29 16.61 -1.05
CA ASP A 206 -16.41 17.46 -1.47
C ASP A 206 -17.68 17.13 -0.64
N SER A 207 -17.88 15.87 -0.27
CA SER A 207 -19.00 15.42 0.56
C SER A 207 -18.87 15.90 2.01
N ILE A 208 -17.65 15.88 2.58
CA ILE A 208 -17.38 16.43 3.92
C ILE A 208 -17.63 17.94 3.93
N GLU A 209 -17.16 18.65 2.89
CA GLU A 209 -17.38 20.09 2.76
C GLU A 209 -18.88 20.41 2.69
N GLN A 210 -19.65 19.69 1.87
CA GLN A 210 -21.10 19.84 1.79
C GLN A 210 -21.81 19.56 3.13
N ALA A 211 -21.34 18.56 3.89
CA ALA A 211 -21.89 18.27 5.21
C ALA A 211 -21.62 19.41 6.18
N ASN A 212 -20.41 19.94 6.14
CA ASN A 212 -20.03 21.07 6.98
C ASN A 212 -20.84 22.33 6.63
N ASP A 213 -21.04 22.59 5.33
CA ASP A 213 -21.87 23.68 4.84
C ASP A 213 -23.33 23.56 5.29
N LYS A 214 -23.87 22.33 5.26
CA LYS A 214 -25.21 22.05 5.79
C LYS A 214 -25.27 22.22 7.31
N ALA A 215 -24.28 21.72 8.03
CA ALA A 215 -24.24 21.85 9.49
C ALA A 215 -24.13 23.31 9.94
N THR A 216 -23.48 24.16 9.12
CA THR A 216 -23.35 25.60 9.36
C THR A 216 -24.51 26.43 8.77
N ASN A 217 -25.53 25.79 8.17
CA ASN A 217 -26.63 26.44 7.44
C ASN A 217 -26.16 27.38 6.32
N ALA A 218 -24.99 27.12 5.74
CA ALA A 218 -24.45 27.90 4.64
C ALA A 218 -25.19 27.64 3.31
N THR A 219 -25.99 26.57 3.23
CA THR A 219 -26.79 26.23 2.04
C THR A 219 -28.19 26.72 2.19
N ALA A 220 -28.68 27.55 1.25
CA ALA A 220 -30.05 28.05 1.26
C ALA A 220 -31.06 26.91 1.03
N GLU A 221 -31.73 26.48 2.08
CA GLU A 221 -32.80 25.47 2.04
C GLU A 221 -34.17 26.06 1.81
N PHE A 222 -34.35 27.35 2.07
CA PHE A 222 -35.62 28.02 2.02
C PHE A 222 -35.56 29.28 1.15
N LEU A 223 -36.63 29.51 0.43
CA LEU A 223 -36.93 30.78 -0.20
C LEU A 223 -37.93 31.49 0.67
N ILE A 224 -37.56 32.66 1.15
CA ILE A 224 -38.48 33.51 1.94
C ILE A 224 -38.96 34.64 1.06
N SER A 225 -40.27 34.68 0.81
CA SER A 225 -40.93 35.80 0.14
C SER A 225 -41.47 36.75 1.18
N LEU A 226 -41.05 38.01 1.16
CA LEU A 226 -41.52 39.04 2.09
C LEU A 226 -42.86 39.68 1.66
N GLY A 227 -43.41 39.24 0.50
CA GLY A 227 -44.67 39.74 -0.03
C GLY A 227 -44.57 41.13 -0.68
N GLU A 228 -45.73 41.63 -1.16
CA GLU A 228 -45.82 42.97 -1.77
C GLU A 228 -45.90 44.08 -0.72
N GLY A 229 -45.26 45.21 -0.98
CA GLY A 229 -45.29 46.39 -0.14
C GLY A 229 -44.15 46.54 0.88
N VAL A 230 -43.16 45.66 0.83
CA VAL A 230 -41.98 45.77 1.70
C VAL A 230 -41.02 46.82 1.14
N THR A 231 -40.66 47.80 1.97
CA THR A 231 -39.71 48.87 1.56
C THR A 231 -38.27 48.31 1.50
N SER A 232 -37.40 48.97 0.75
CA SER A 232 -35.98 48.58 0.67
C SER A 232 -35.29 48.55 2.02
N GLU A 233 -35.63 49.48 2.90
CA GLU A 233 -35.09 49.57 4.26
C GLU A 233 -35.54 48.36 5.14
N GLN A 234 -36.77 47.95 5.03
CA GLN A 234 -37.30 46.78 5.72
C GLN A 234 -36.63 45.47 5.21
N ARG A 235 -36.40 45.38 3.90
CA ARG A 235 -35.69 44.28 3.31
C ARG A 235 -34.24 44.18 3.82
N GLU A 236 -33.51 45.32 3.86
CA GLU A 236 -32.16 45.37 4.37
C GLU A 236 -32.06 44.96 5.83
N LYS A 237 -32.95 45.47 6.70
CA LYS A 237 -33.01 45.04 8.12
C LYS A 237 -33.31 43.57 8.27
N PHE A 238 -34.15 43.02 7.41
CA PHE A 238 -34.44 41.57 7.44
C PHE A 238 -33.21 40.75 6.98
N ILE A 239 -32.49 41.18 5.95
CA ILE A 239 -31.27 40.53 5.50
C ILE A 239 -30.17 40.58 6.58
N GLU A 240 -30.05 41.77 7.25
CA GLU A 240 -29.08 41.94 8.34
C GLU A 240 -29.44 41.05 9.54
N TYR A 241 -30.72 40.93 9.89
CA TYR A 241 -31.20 40.03 10.92
C TYR A 241 -30.88 38.55 10.56
N MET A 242 -31.16 38.14 9.33
CA MET A 242 -30.87 36.79 8.86
C MET A 242 -29.40 36.50 8.93
N LYS A 243 -28.54 37.45 8.51
CA LYS A 243 -27.10 37.32 8.50
C LYS A 243 -26.47 37.24 9.89
N ASN A 244 -26.93 38.08 10.79
CA ASN A 244 -26.30 38.22 12.12
C ASN A 244 -26.83 37.25 13.15
N GLU A 245 -28.13 36.87 13.06
CA GLU A 245 -28.81 36.10 14.10
C GLU A 245 -29.15 34.67 13.70
N ILE A 246 -29.22 34.39 12.40
CA ILE A 246 -29.69 33.09 11.87
C ILE A 246 -28.59 32.31 11.15
N GLU A 247 -27.85 32.97 10.26
CA GLU A 247 -26.81 32.32 9.47
C GLU A 247 -25.72 31.70 10.36
N GLY A 248 -25.48 30.42 10.19
CA GLY A 248 -24.47 29.67 10.98
C GLY A 248 -24.88 29.26 12.39
N THR A 249 -26.07 29.65 12.87
CA THR A 249 -26.53 29.37 14.27
C THR A 249 -27.47 28.17 14.39
N GLY A 250 -27.97 27.62 13.28
CA GLY A 250 -28.99 26.55 13.29
C GLY A 250 -30.37 26.98 13.81
N ARG A 251 -30.58 28.27 14.01
CA ARG A 251 -31.86 28.79 14.51
C ARG A 251 -32.87 28.94 13.37
N ILE A 252 -34.14 28.67 13.68
CA ILE A 252 -35.24 28.87 12.73
C ILE A 252 -35.67 30.35 12.79
N PRO A 253 -35.70 31.07 11.64
CA PRO A 253 -36.18 32.44 11.63
C PRO A 253 -37.67 32.49 11.98
N VAL A 254 -38.03 33.25 13.00
CA VAL A 254 -39.42 33.51 13.39
C VAL A 254 -39.74 34.97 13.08
N VAL A 255 -40.61 35.20 12.11
CA VAL A 255 -41.06 36.54 11.74
C VAL A 255 -42.52 36.68 12.20
N ALA A 256 -42.77 37.57 13.13
CA ALA A 256 -44.11 37.87 13.63
C ALA A 256 -44.71 39.09 12.93
N GLY A 257 -46.00 39.03 12.52
CA GLY A 257 -46.77 40.20 12.14
C GLY A 257 -46.98 40.50 10.67
N SER A 258 -46.64 39.60 9.77
CA SER A 258 -46.92 39.82 8.33
C SER A 258 -47.96 38.85 7.78
N LYS A 259 -49.02 39.39 7.15
CA LYS A 259 -50.05 38.57 6.46
C LYS A 259 -49.57 37.92 5.14
N SER A 260 -48.32 38.13 4.75
CA SER A 260 -47.82 37.78 3.40
C SER A 260 -46.42 37.16 3.39
N VAL A 261 -45.91 36.63 4.49
CA VAL A 261 -44.63 35.88 4.46
C VAL A 261 -44.91 34.43 4.10
N GLU A 262 -44.56 34.07 2.89
CA GLU A 262 -44.59 32.67 2.43
C GLU A 262 -43.18 32.09 2.48
N THR A 263 -42.99 30.99 3.18
CA THR A 263 -41.75 30.18 3.14
C THR A 263 -41.99 29.02 2.21
N LYS A 264 -41.18 28.95 1.14
CA LYS A 264 -41.17 27.82 0.22
C LYS A 264 -39.90 27.04 0.42
N GLN A 265 -40.05 25.82 0.89
CA GLN A 265 -38.92 24.90 0.98
C GLN A 265 -38.45 24.57 -0.43
N ILE A 266 -37.19 24.87 -0.73
CA ILE A 266 -36.61 24.65 -2.06
C ILE A 266 -36.26 23.18 -2.24
N LYS A 267 -35.93 22.50 -1.15
CA LYS A 267 -35.57 21.08 -1.17
C LYS A 267 -35.78 20.44 0.21
N ALA A 268 -36.73 19.53 0.29
CA ALA A 268 -36.81 18.58 1.40
C ALA A 268 -35.98 17.35 1.01
N ILE A 269 -34.72 17.30 1.40
CA ILE A 269 -33.94 16.08 1.29
C ILE A 269 -33.78 15.53 2.69
N ASN A 270 -34.55 14.49 3.01
CA ASN A 270 -34.30 13.62 4.16
C ASN A 270 -33.02 12.82 3.88
N SER A 271 -31.85 13.45 4.00
CA SER A 271 -30.60 12.93 3.49
C SER A 271 -29.60 12.48 4.55
N ASP A 272 -29.91 12.65 5.85
CA ASP A 272 -28.90 12.42 6.89
C ASP A 272 -28.45 10.95 6.96
N GLY A 273 -29.40 10.01 6.87
CA GLY A 273 -29.07 8.59 6.84
C GLY A 273 -28.36 8.13 5.55
N LEU A 274 -28.81 8.69 4.41
CA LEU A 274 -28.18 8.39 3.11
C LEU A 274 -26.77 8.98 3.01
N TYR A 275 -26.53 10.14 3.63
CA TYR A 275 -25.25 10.80 3.65
C TYR A 275 -24.19 9.99 4.43
N LEU A 276 -24.54 9.48 5.62
CA LEU A 276 -23.65 8.63 6.42
C LEU A 276 -23.31 7.32 5.69
N GLN A 277 -24.29 6.66 5.08
CA GLN A 277 -24.06 5.47 4.26
C GLN A 277 -23.16 5.76 3.06
N TRP A 278 -23.29 6.94 2.46
CA TRP A 278 -22.45 7.39 1.38
C TRP A 278 -20.98 7.58 1.81
N LEU A 279 -20.76 8.21 2.98
CA LEU A 279 -19.41 8.35 3.54
C LEU A 279 -18.75 7.00 3.85
N GLU A 280 -19.49 6.05 4.42
CA GLU A 280 -19.00 4.69 4.64
C GLU A 280 -18.59 4.02 3.31
N LYS A 281 -19.43 4.17 2.27
CA LYS A 281 -19.16 3.62 0.95
C LYS A 281 -17.90 4.22 0.31
N LEU A 282 -17.74 5.53 0.42
CA LEU A 282 -16.53 6.21 -0.07
C LEU A 282 -15.28 5.75 0.67
N THR A 283 -15.36 5.57 1.99
CA THR A 283 -14.25 5.03 2.79
C THR A 283 -13.88 3.61 2.35
N GLN A 284 -14.86 2.76 2.07
CA GLN A 284 -14.62 1.42 1.51
C GLN A 284 -13.90 1.49 0.16
N ILE A 285 -14.31 2.40 -0.72
CA ILE A 285 -13.68 2.58 -2.04
C ILE A 285 -12.22 3.04 -1.90
N VAL A 286 -11.94 3.96 -0.98
CA VAL A 286 -10.56 4.37 -0.66
C VAL A 286 -9.77 3.16 -0.16
N GLY A 287 -10.34 2.35 0.75
CA GLY A 287 -9.72 1.11 1.23
C GLY A 287 -9.34 0.16 0.09
N VAL A 288 -10.26 -0.06 -0.85
CA VAL A 288 -10.01 -0.90 -2.05
C VAL A 288 -8.88 -0.35 -2.91
N ALA A 289 -8.83 0.98 -3.13
CA ALA A 289 -7.77 1.59 -3.96
C ALA A 289 -6.38 1.45 -3.34
N PHE A 290 -6.28 1.41 -2.01
CA PHE A 290 -5.05 1.17 -1.28
C PHE A 290 -4.78 -0.32 -1.00
N GLY A 291 -5.76 -1.20 -1.23
CA GLY A 291 -5.66 -2.62 -0.88
C GLY A 291 -5.69 -2.87 0.63
N ILE A 292 -6.40 -2.02 1.39
CA ILE A 292 -6.49 -2.10 2.86
C ILE A 292 -7.92 -2.48 3.25
N PRO A 293 -8.11 -3.51 4.09
CA PRO A 293 -9.41 -3.86 4.62
C PRO A 293 -10.08 -2.68 5.34
N PRO A 294 -11.38 -2.45 5.15
CA PRO A 294 -12.10 -1.31 5.71
C PRO A 294 -12.03 -1.22 7.24
N GLU A 295 -11.95 -2.35 7.94
CA GLU A 295 -11.83 -2.38 9.41
C GLU A 295 -10.53 -1.74 9.90
N LYS A 296 -9.43 -1.91 9.16
CA LYS A 296 -8.14 -1.27 9.48
C LYS A 296 -8.19 0.25 9.30
N LEU A 297 -9.16 0.75 8.52
CA LEU A 297 -9.44 2.17 8.34
C LEU A 297 -10.45 2.72 9.38
N GLY A 298 -11.02 1.86 10.22
CA GLY A 298 -11.91 2.27 11.31
C GLY A 298 -13.39 2.07 11.03
N LEU A 299 -13.76 1.39 9.93
CA LEU A 299 -15.15 0.97 9.71
C LEU A 299 -15.44 -0.30 10.51
N VAL A 300 -16.57 -0.27 11.23
CA VAL A 300 -17.04 -1.44 11.97
C VAL A 300 -17.85 -2.31 11.02
N ILE A 301 -17.26 -3.43 10.59
CA ILE A 301 -17.96 -4.44 9.80
C ILE A 301 -18.04 -5.68 10.68
N ALA A 302 -19.23 -6.26 10.79
CA ALA A 302 -19.40 -7.52 11.51
C ALA A 302 -18.78 -8.66 10.69
N ASN A 303 -17.56 -9.06 11.04
CA ASN A 303 -16.84 -10.15 10.40
C ASN A 303 -16.60 -11.28 11.38
N ASP A 304 -16.62 -12.52 10.88
CA ASP A 304 -16.15 -13.67 11.61
C ASP A 304 -14.61 -13.63 11.71
N ARG A 305 -14.07 -14.22 12.77
CA ARG A 305 -12.62 -14.25 13.03
C ARG A 305 -11.81 -14.82 11.85
N SER A 306 -12.31 -15.86 11.19
CA SER A 306 -11.66 -16.45 10.02
C SER A 306 -11.55 -15.47 8.85
N THR A 307 -12.58 -14.69 8.61
CA THR A 307 -12.60 -13.66 7.56
C THR A 307 -11.60 -12.55 7.84
N GLY A 308 -11.44 -12.15 9.11
CA GLY A 308 -10.44 -11.15 9.52
C GLY A 308 -9.00 -11.62 9.29
N GLU A 309 -8.68 -12.88 9.60
CA GLU A 309 -7.35 -13.46 9.36
C GLU A 309 -7.05 -13.57 7.85
N ASP A 310 -8.02 -13.96 7.04
CA ASP A 310 -7.86 -14.05 5.59
C ASP A 310 -7.63 -12.67 4.96
N GLN A 311 -8.33 -11.64 5.42
CA GLN A 311 -8.14 -10.27 4.97
C GLN A 311 -6.76 -9.71 5.37
N GLU A 312 -6.29 -10.02 6.57
CA GLU A 312 -4.94 -9.62 7.02
C GLU A 312 -3.86 -10.31 6.18
N ASN A 313 -4.02 -11.60 5.89
CA ASN A 313 -3.14 -12.33 5.00
C ASN A 313 -3.16 -11.77 3.57
N ALA A 314 -4.32 -11.45 3.03
CA ALA A 314 -4.46 -10.82 1.72
C ALA A 314 -3.73 -9.45 1.70
N MET A 315 -3.94 -8.61 2.70
CA MET A 315 -3.24 -7.32 2.83
C MET A 315 -1.72 -7.52 2.90
N LEU A 316 -1.24 -8.51 3.65
CA LEU A 316 0.18 -8.82 3.73
C LEU A 316 0.76 -9.23 2.37
N GLN A 317 0.07 -10.12 1.64
CA GLN A 317 0.57 -10.64 0.36
C GLN A 317 0.46 -9.61 -0.78
N GLU A 318 -0.65 -8.89 -0.85
CA GLU A 318 -0.99 -8.05 -2.00
C GLU A 318 -0.53 -6.59 -1.84
N LEU A 319 -0.36 -6.12 -0.60
CA LEU A 319 0.04 -4.75 -0.32
C LEU A 319 1.43 -4.66 0.30
N ILE A 320 1.66 -5.30 1.46
CA ILE A 320 2.90 -5.10 2.22
C ILE A 320 4.10 -5.73 1.52
N LYS A 321 4.00 -6.99 1.09
CA LYS A 321 5.12 -7.70 0.42
C LYS A 321 5.58 -7.04 -0.89
N PRO A 322 4.71 -6.52 -1.76
CA PRO A 322 5.17 -5.77 -2.94
C PRO A 322 5.99 -4.52 -2.61
N TYR A 323 5.59 -3.75 -1.60
CA TYR A 323 6.41 -2.61 -1.14
C TYR A 323 7.69 -3.06 -0.44
N ALA A 324 7.65 -4.18 0.29
CA ALA A 324 8.86 -4.80 0.84
C ALA A 324 9.83 -5.21 -0.27
N ALA A 325 9.35 -5.83 -1.34
CA ALA A 325 10.16 -6.19 -2.49
C ALA A 325 10.84 -4.98 -3.14
N MET A 326 10.14 -3.84 -3.26
CA MET A 326 10.76 -2.60 -3.74
C MET A 326 11.90 -2.15 -2.81
N MET A 327 11.72 -2.22 -1.50
CA MET A 327 12.77 -1.89 -0.54
C MET A 327 13.92 -2.90 -0.57
N GLU A 328 13.62 -4.20 -0.76
CA GLU A 328 14.65 -5.23 -0.97
C GLU A 328 15.48 -4.94 -2.22
N ASP A 329 14.83 -4.58 -3.32
CA ASP A 329 15.51 -4.22 -4.57
C ASP A 329 16.37 -2.97 -4.41
N LEU A 330 15.92 -1.97 -3.63
CA LEU A 330 16.72 -0.81 -3.30
C LEU A 330 18.03 -1.22 -2.60
N TYR A 331 17.96 -2.02 -1.54
CA TYR A 331 19.15 -2.42 -0.79
C TYR A 331 20.03 -3.39 -1.58
N ASN A 332 19.45 -4.33 -2.32
CA ASN A 332 20.20 -5.30 -3.12
C ASN A 332 20.93 -4.63 -4.29
N ASN A 333 20.25 -3.78 -5.05
CA ASN A 333 20.79 -3.21 -6.27
C ASN A 333 21.66 -1.97 -6.02
N TYR A 334 21.40 -1.20 -4.97
CA TYR A 334 22.09 0.07 -4.76
C TYR A 334 23.02 0.07 -3.53
N VAL A 335 22.85 -0.83 -2.56
CA VAL A 335 23.82 -0.98 -1.47
C VAL A 335 24.72 -2.18 -1.73
N ILE A 336 24.16 -3.39 -1.79
CA ILE A 336 24.94 -4.63 -1.87
C ILE A 336 25.70 -4.74 -3.19
N ALA A 337 25.05 -4.42 -4.32
CA ALA A 337 25.71 -4.45 -5.63
C ALA A 337 26.82 -3.41 -5.76
N ASN A 338 26.64 -2.19 -5.18
CA ASN A 338 27.69 -1.17 -5.18
C ASN A 338 28.90 -1.53 -4.30
N MET A 339 28.77 -2.48 -3.39
CA MET A 339 29.85 -3.07 -2.64
C MET A 339 30.54 -4.23 -3.39
N GLY A 340 30.10 -4.58 -4.60
CA GLY A 340 30.58 -5.73 -5.37
C GLY A 340 30.14 -7.08 -4.79
N LEU A 341 29.10 -7.12 -3.99
CA LEU A 341 28.61 -8.29 -3.28
C LEU A 341 27.27 -8.82 -3.85
N GLY A 342 26.82 -8.26 -4.98
CA GLY A 342 25.58 -8.59 -5.67
C GLY A 342 25.52 -10.04 -6.06
N GLY A 343 25.37 -11.05 -5.88
CA GLY A 343 25.44 -12.48 -6.17
C GLY A 343 26.07 -13.30 -5.04
N VAL A 344 26.50 -12.62 -3.97
CA VAL A 344 27.08 -13.27 -2.79
C VAL A 344 26.19 -13.07 -1.57
N LEU A 345 25.67 -11.87 -1.39
CA LEU A 345 24.80 -11.50 -0.27
C LEU A 345 23.47 -10.98 -0.80
N LYS A 346 22.40 -11.22 -0.06
CA LYS A 346 21.06 -10.76 -0.39
C LYS A 346 20.34 -10.29 0.86
N PHE A 347 19.79 -9.10 0.80
CA PHE A 347 18.88 -8.56 1.81
C PHE A 347 17.48 -9.12 1.59
N ARG A 348 16.81 -9.53 2.66
CA ARG A 348 15.40 -9.96 2.65
C ARG A 348 14.68 -9.55 3.92
N TYR A 349 13.44 -9.13 3.79
CA TYR A 349 12.54 -9.01 4.93
C TYR A 349 12.08 -10.39 5.41
N ILE A 350 11.94 -10.54 6.72
CA ILE A 350 11.44 -11.76 7.35
C ILE A 350 9.97 -11.53 7.67
N PHE A 351 9.09 -12.27 7.01
CA PHE A 351 7.67 -12.29 7.33
C PHE A 351 7.35 -13.59 8.06
N GLU A 352 6.73 -13.47 9.23
CA GLU A 352 6.24 -14.65 9.94
C GLU A 352 5.03 -15.22 9.20
N ASP A 353 5.00 -16.54 9.10
CA ASP A 353 3.82 -17.23 8.61
C ASP A 353 2.67 -17.02 9.61
N SER A 354 1.45 -16.77 9.15
CA SER A 354 0.27 -16.73 10.02
C SER A 354 0.09 -18.05 10.74
N GLU A 355 -0.62 -18.05 11.89
CA GLU A 355 -0.88 -19.29 12.64
C GLU A 355 -1.57 -20.35 11.79
N ASN A 356 -2.46 -19.91 10.90
CA ASN A 356 -3.15 -20.79 9.96
C ASN A 356 -2.15 -21.37 8.93
N GLN A 357 -1.24 -20.57 8.38
CA GLN A 357 -0.18 -21.04 7.48
C GLN A 357 0.80 -21.97 8.21
N LYS A 358 1.17 -21.64 9.46
CA LYS A 358 2.00 -22.53 10.31
C LYS A 358 1.30 -23.86 10.52
N SER A 359 -0.01 -23.86 10.83
CA SER A 359 -0.81 -25.07 11.00
C SER A 359 -0.89 -25.92 9.73
N ILE A 360 -1.17 -25.29 8.58
CA ILE A 360 -1.23 -25.97 7.28
C ILE A 360 0.15 -26.55 6.93
N LYS A 361 1.22 -25.77 7.12
CA LYS A 361 2.60 -26.22 6.90
C LYS A 361 2.96 -27.39 7.80
N SER A 362 2.63 -27.31 9.08
CA SER A 362 2.84 -28.41 10.03
C SER A 362 2.10 -29.67 9.64
N LYS A 363 0.82 -29.57 9.28
CA LYS A 363 0.02 -30.72 8.80
C LYS A 363 0.63 -31.34 7.55
N ARG A 364 1.04 -30.51 6.58
CA ARG A 364 1.67 -30.97 5.35
C ARG A 364 2.99 -31.68 5.62
N VAL A 365 3.86 -31.12 6.45
CA VAL A 365 5.16 -31.71 6.80
C VAL A 365 4.98 -33.03 7.53
N VAL A 366 4.00 -33.14 8.44
CA VAL A 366 3.65 -34.38 9.13
C VAL A 366 3.10 -35.40 8.15
N ASP A 367 2.25 -35.02 7.22
CA ASP A 367 1.71 -35.90 6.18
C ASP A 367 2.81 -36.42 5.24
N GLU A 368 3.75 -35.57 4.84
CA GLU A 368 4.93 -35.95 4.05
C GLU A 368 5.86 -36.93 4.81
N TYR A 369 5.98 -36.77 6.14
CA TYR A 369 6.69 -37.75 7.00
C TYR A 369 6.03 -39.13 6.98
N TYR A 370 4.71 -39.20 7.21
CA TYR A 370 3.99 -40.47 7.19
C TYR A 370 3.96 -41.15 5.83
N LYS A 371 4.02 -40.35 4.76
CA LYS A 371 4.15 -40.86 3.38
C LYS A 371 5.56 -41.33 3.03
N GLY A 372 6.52 -41.16 3.92
CA GLY A 372 7.91 -41.58 3.71
C GLY A 372 8.72 -40.68 2.81
N VAL A 373 8.30 -39.44 2.63
CA VAL A 373 9.02 -38.42 1.81
C VAL A 373 10.10 -37.72 2.65
N LEU A 374 9.83 -37.48 3.94
CA LEU A 374 10.73 -36.82 4.88
C LEU A 374 11.17 -37.77 5.98
N THR A 375 12.38 -37.56 6.50
CA THR A 375 12.90 -38.20 7.72
C THR A 375 12.46 -37.40 8.96
N GLU A 376 12.52 -38.02 10.15
CA GLU A 376 12.18 -37.35 11.40
C GLU A 376 13.03 -36.10 11.65
N ASN A 377 14.34 -36.13 11.38
CA ASN A 377 15.21 -34.99 11.56
C ASN A 377 14.93 -33.86 10.55
N GLU A 378 14.54 -34.20 9.33
CA GLU A 378 14.10 -33.17 8.36
C GLU A 378 12.82 -32.49 8.81
N VAL A 379 11.83 -33.24 9.32
CA VAL A 379 10.61 -32.69 9.91
C VAL A 379 10.94 -31.76 11.08
N ARG A 380 11.78 -32.21 12.01
CA ARG A 380 12.21 -31.41 13.17
C ARG A 380 12.89 -30.13 12.75
N ARG A 381 13.79 -30.20 11.76
CA ARG A 381 14.47 -29.02 11.19
C ARG A 381 13.49 -28.03 10.55
N ILE A 382 12.54 -28.53 9.74
CA ILE A 382 11.52 -27.69 9.09
C ILE A 382 10.61 -27.02 10.11
N MET A 383 10.29 -27.72 11.22
CA MET A 383 9.47 -27.19 12.31
C MET A 383 10.24 -26.34 13.33
N GLY A 384 11.57 -26.23 13.20
CA GLY A 384 12.42 -25.45 14.09
C GLY A 384 12.77 -26.14 15.41
N TYR A 385 12.63 -27.46 15.49
CA TYR A 385 13.07 -28.26 16.62
C TYR A 385 14.51 -28.76 16.46
N GLU A 386 15.19 -29.02 17.57
CA GLU A 386 16.51 -29.65 17.56
C GLU A 386 16.46 -31.05 16.96
N GLU A 387 17.54 -31.44 16.26
CA GLU A 387 17.66 -32.77 15.69
C GLU A 387 17.65 -33.85 16.79
N SER A 388 16.98 -34.95 16.53
CA SER A 388 16.97 -36.11 17.41
C SER A 388 18.25 -36.93 17.24
N THR A 389 18.82 -37.39 18.33
CA THR A 389 19.99 -38.31 18.37
C THR A 389 19.62 -39.78 18.26
N SER A 390 18.36 -40.10 18.00
CA SER A 390 17.89 -41.49 17.82
C SER A 390 18.50 -42.08 16.55
N ASP A 391 18.89 -43.36 16.63
CA ASP A 391 19.48 -44.12 15.50
C ASP A 391 18.51 -44.18 14.29
N TYR A 392 17.21 -44.04 14.52
CA TYR A 392 16.16 -44.06 13.49
C TYR A 392 15.73 -42.67 13.01
N ALA A 393 16.30 -41.62 13.54
CA ALA A 393 15.84 -40.22 13.25
C ALA A 393 16.14 -39.78 11.82
N ASN A 394 17.07 -40.40 11.14
CA ASN A 394 17.44 -40.12 9.73
C ASN A 394 16.78 -41.11 8.75
N MET A 395 15.86 -41.92 9.20
CA MET A 395 15.09 -42.85 8.38
C MET A 395 13.70 -42.31 8.09
N THR A 396 13.11 -42.66 6.96
CA THR A 396 11.72 -42.39 6.66
C THR A 396 10.79 -43.18 7.54
N TYR A 397 9.54 -42.75 7.71
CA TYR A 397 8.59 -43.45 8.58
C TYR A 397 8.40 -44.95 8.24
N PRO A 398 8.27 -45.37 6.95
CA PRO A 398 8.20 -46.78 6.59
C PRO A 398 9.47 -47.56 6.95
N GLU A 399 10.66 -46.99 6.71
CA GLU A 399 11.94 -47.61 7.04
C GLU A 399 12.11 -47.74 8.56
N LYS A 400 11.77 -46.70 9.32
CA LYS A 400 11.79 -46.72 10.78
C LYS A 400 10.87 -47.81 11.33
N THR A 401 9.64 -47.90 10.82
CA THR A 401 8.67 -48.88 11.25
C THR A 401 9.12 -50.32 10.93
N ALA A 402 9.70 -50.52 9.75
CA ALA A 402 10.25 -51.80 9.35
C ALA A 402 11.40 -52.23 10.27
N ASN A 403 12.35 -51.32 10.55
CA ASN A 403 13.51 -51.64 11.43
C ASN A 403 13.10 -51.90 12.88
N ILE A 404 12.17 -51.09 13.42
CA ILE A 404 11.64 -51.32 14.79
C ILE A 404 10.95 -52.68 14.88
N ASN A 405 10.20 -53.06 13.85
CA ASN A 405 9.54 -54.41 13.84
C ASN A 405 10.55 -55.56 13.77
N VAL A 406 11.66 -55.37 13.06
CA VAL A 406 12.76 -56.33 13.04
C VAL A 406 13.44 -56.42 14.40
N ASP A 407 13.75 -55.30 15.05
CA ASP A 407 14.40 -55.26 16.37
C ASP A 407 13.53 -55.83 17.48
N LEU A 408 12.19 -55.72 17.34
CA LEU A 408 11.23 -56.31 18.28
C LEU A 408 10.89 -57.78 17.97
N GLY A 409 11.52 -58.37 16.95
CA GLY A 409 11.26 -59.78 16.58
C GLY A 409 9.87 -60.06 15.99
N ILE A 410 9.16 -58.97 15.56
CA ILE A 410 7.85 -59.07 14.92
C ILE A 410 8.07 -59.20 13.39
N ALA A 411 8.85 -60.17 12.99
CA ALA A 411 9.04 -60.53 11.58
C ALA A 411 7.88 -61.39 11.09
N GLY A 412 6.75 -60.85 10.84
CA GLY A 412 5.56 -61.50 10.28
C GLY A 412 4.82 -60.57 9.33
N GLY A 413 5.18 -60.68 8.05
CA GLY A 413 4.39 -60.38 6.87
C GLY A 413 3.46 -59.15 6.90
N PHE A 414 3.98 -57.95 6.58
CA PHE A 414 3.11 -56.89 6.11
C PHE A 414 2.89 -57.03 4.60
N ASN A 415 1.83 -57.76 4.24
CA ASN A 415 1.25 -57.67 2.88
C ASN A 415 0.57 -56.27 2.78
N GLY A 416 1.13 -55.40 1.93
CA GLY A 416 0.59 -54.10 1.69
C GLY A 416 -0.81 -54.15 1.04
N ASN A 417 -1.83 -54.05 1.84
CA ASN A 417 -3.16 -53.64 1.41
C ASN A 417 -4.01 -53.30 2.66
N GLY A 418 -3.75 -52.16 3.25
CA GLY A 418 -4.52 -51.60 4.37
C GLY A 418 -5.00 -50.21 3.99
N GLY A 419 -6.04 -50.13 3.14
CA GLY A 419 -6.79 -48.92 2.98
C GLY A 419 -7.34 -48.47 4.33
N ILE A 420 -7.06 -47.24 4.69
CA ILE A 420 -7.66 -46.55 5.83
C ILE A 420 -9.16 -46.51 5.56
N LYS A 421 -9.93 -47.29 6.35
CA LYS A 421 -11.38 -47.14 6.40
C LYS A 421 -11.66 -45.86 7.20
N ASP A 422 -12.23 -44.88 6.53
CA ASP A 422 -12.95 -43.81 7.19
C ASP A 422 -14.07 -44.41 8.04
N THR A 423 -13.90 -44.41 9.34
CA THR A 423 -15.00 -44.67 10.28
C THR A 423 -15.70 -43.33 10.53
N THR A 424 -16.57 -42.96 9.64
CA THR A 424 -17.67 -42.06 9.98
C THR A 424 -18.75 -42.92 10.60
N ASP A 425 -18.72 -43.02 11.92
CA ASP A 425 -19.84 -43.56 12.67
C ASP A 425 -21.03 -42.63 12.59
N THR A 426 -21.95 -43.06 11.75
CA THR A 426 -23.35 -42.60 11.77
C THR A 426 -24.04 -43.35 12.90
N GLU A 427 -24.16 -42.73 14.07
CA GLU A 427 -25.20 -43.12 15.03
C GLU A 427 -26.53 -42.49 14.61
N GLY A 428 -27.32 -43.27 13.91
CA GLY A 428 -28.74 -43.07 13.78
C GLY A 428 -29.44 -43.57 15.02
N GLY A 429 -29.89 -42.66 15.86
CA GLY A 429 -30.82 -42.94 16.97
C GLY A 429 -32.21 -42.46 16.59
N ASP A 430 -32.99 -43.40 16.11
CA ASP A 430 -34.44 -43.29 15.96
C ASP A 430 -35.08 -43.39 17.36
N SER A 431 -35.84 -42.38 17.76
CA SER A 431 -36.84 -42.51 18.82
C SER A 431 -38.03 -41.61 18.51
N ASN A 432 -39.02 -42.29 17.91
CA ASN A 432 -40.43 -41.89 18.01
C ASN A 432 -40.83 -41.69 19.46
N GLU A 433 -41.40 -40.57 19.82
CA GLU A 433 -42.46 -40.50 20.79
C GLU A 433 -43.46 -39.41 20.42
N LYS A 434 -44.66 -39.88 20.14
CA LYS A 434 -45.90 -39.11 20.14
C LYS A 434 -46.22 -38.73 21.58
N ASP A 435 -46.73 -37.57 21.90
CA ASP A 435 -48.08 -37.27 22.29
C ASP A 435 -48.19 -35.87 22.94
N LYS A 436 -49.24 -35.21 22.51
CA LYS A 436 -50.21 -34.38 23.23
C LYS A 436 -49.70 -33.27 24.19
N ASP A 437 -49.91 -32.05 23.92
CA ASP A 437 -51.12 -31.20 24.08
C ASP A 437 -50.89 -29.86 23.43
#